data_a026e28100e8b6b0b5febe6ef6bda66b
#
_entry.id   a026e28100e8b6b0b5febe6ef6bda66b
#
_cell.length_a   1.000
_cell.length_b   1.000
_cell.length_c   1.000
_cell.angle_alpha   90.00
_cell.angle_beta   90.00
_cell.angle_gamma   90.00
#
_symmetry.space_group_name_H-M   'P 1'
#
loop_
_entity.id
_entity.type
_entity.pdbx_description
1 polymer ?
#
loop_
_entity_poly.entity_id
_entity_poly.type
_entity_poly.pdbx_seq_one_letter_code
_entity_poly.pdbx_strand_id
1 'polypeptide(L)'
;MEKVTKEFLAGRWKHEEWSCELTMFNFLLIEWPMKIRGHGSWKLRGNEVILTYVQEGTRDRMFYIFSVEEIVDENTIKTKDAEANKIEILKRY
;
A
#
# COMPACT_ATOMS: atom_id res chain seq x y z
N MET A 1 19.23 -3.31 -5.21
CA MET A 1 17.92 -3.58 -4.55
C MET A 1 17.29 -4.79 -5.19
N GLU A 2 16.71 -5.66 -4.39
CA GLU A 2 15.97 -6.78 -4.90
C GLU A 2 14.76 -6.31 -5.71
N LYS A 3 14.41 -7.09 -6.71
CA LYS A 3 13.24 -6.77 -7.52
C LYS A 3 11.96 -6.95 -6.70
N VAL A 4 11.14 -5.90 -6.67
CA VAL A 4 9.83 -5.95 -6.02
C VAL A 4 8.87 -6.73 -6.91
N THR A 5 8.21 -7.73 -6.33
CA THR A 5 7.25 -8.55 -7.06
C THR A 5 5.87 -8.43 -6.43
N LYS A 6 4.86 -8.74 -7.24
CA LYS A 6 3.48 -8.76 -6.79
C LYS A 6 3.29 -9.81 -5.69
N GLU A 7 3.92 -10.97 -5.85
CA GLU A 7 3.86 -12.06 -4.88
C GLU A 7 4.43 -11.65 -3.53
N PHE A 8 5.52 -10.89 -3.55
CA PHE A 8 6.11 -10.37 -2.32
C PHE A 8 5.17 -9.40 -1.63
N LEU A 9 4.53 -8.50 -2.40
CA LEU A 9 3.68 -7.45 -1.85
C LEU A 9 2.30 -7.95 -1.42
N ALA A 10 1.84 -9.09 -1.93
CA ALA A 10 0.54 -9.62 -1.55
C ALA A 10 0.54 -9.94 -0.05
N GLY A 11 -0.50 -9.51 0.65
CA GLY A 11 -0.63 -9.70 2.09
C GLY A 11 -1.06 -8.42 2.78
N ARG A 12 -0.86 -8.39 4.09
CA ARG A 12 -1.27 -7.28 4.93
C ARG A 12 -0.07 -6.46 5.36
N TRP A 13 -0.19 -5.14 5.22
CA TRP A 13 0.86 -4.20 5.58
C TRP A 13 0.30 -3.12 6.49
N LYS A 14 1.10 -2.70 7.45
CA LYS A 14 0.69 -1.72 8.44
C LYS A 14 1.68 -0.58 8.53
N HIS A 15 1.17 0.63 8.49
CA HIS A 15 1.84 1.88 8.82
C HIS A 15 1.29 2.39 10.16
N GLU A 16 1.87 3.42 10.73
CA GLU A 16 1.37 4.01 11.98
C GLU A 16 -0.06 4.55 11.86
N GLU A 17 -0.40 5.11 10.71
CA GLU A 17 -1.67 5.79 10.49
C GLU A 17 -2.67 4.99 9.67
N TRP A 18 -2.23 3.93 8.99
CA TRP A 18 -3.13 3.15 8.14
C TRP A 18 -2.59 1.74 7.92
N SER A 19 -3.47 0.89 7.46
CA SER A 19 -3.11 -0.47 7.09
C SER A 19 -3.80 -0.85 5.79
N CYS A 20 -3.26 -1.82 5.09
CA CYS A 20 -3.88 -2.29 3.86
C CYS A 20 -3.67 -3.79 3.67
N GLU A 21 -4.53 -4.36 2.84
CA GLU A 21 -4.38 -5.72 2.36
C GLU A 21 -4.34 -5.68 0.84
N LEU A 22 -3.28 -6.26 0.26
CA LEU A 22 -3.07 -6.36 -1.17
C LEU A 22 -3.22 -7.81 -1.57
N THR A 23 -4.13 -8.11 -2.49
CA THR A 23 -4.36 -9.49 -2.91
C THR A 23 -3.72 -9.76 -4.27
N MET A 24 -3.46 -11.04 -4.54
CA MET A 24 -2.94 -11.47 -5.84
C MET A 24 -3.90 -11.21 -7.00
N PHE A 25 -5.17 -10.96 -6.69
CA PHE A 25 -6.19 -10.66 -7.69
C PHE A 25 -6.36 -9.15 -7.89
N ASN A 26 -5.41 -8.36 -7.41
CA ASN A 26 -5.38 -6.90 -7.53
C ASN A 26 -6.43 -6.17 -6.73
N PHE A 27 -7.06 -6.83 -5.75
CA PHE A 27 -7.96 -6.16 -4.83
C PHE A 27 -7.19 -5.48 -3.71
N LEU A 28 -7.71 -4.34 -3.27
CA LEU A 28 -7.15 -3.53 -2.20
C LEU A 28 -8.21 -3.29 -1.14
N LEU A 29 -7.83 -3.52 0.11
CA LEU A 29 -8.57 -3.04 1.26
C LEU A 29 -7.64 -2.13 2.03
N ILE A 30 -8.12 -0.95 2.42
CA ILE A 30 -7.33 0.01 3.17
C ILE A 30 -8.15 0.51 4.35
N GLU A 31 -7.48 0.70 5.49
CA GLU A 31 -8.15 1.10 6.72
C GLU A 31 -7.33 2.17 7.42
N TRP A 32 -8.01 3.21 7.89
CA TRP A 32 -7.44 4.28 8.69
C TRP A 32 -8.00 4.22 10.12
N PRO A 33 -7.45 4.98 11.06
CA PRO A 33 -7.99 5.08 12.41
C PRO A 33 -9.47 5.45 12.42
N MET A 34 -10.16 5.11 13.49
CA MET A 34 -11.59 5.39 13.67
C MET A 34 -12.49 4.58 12.72
N LYS A 35 -12.00 3.41 12.29
CA LYS A 35 -12.74 2.48 11.42
C LYS A 35 -13.13 3.07 10.06
N ILE A 36 -12.39 4.04 9.58
CA ILE A 36 -12.56 4.55 8.23
C ILE A 36 -11.90 3.55 7.28
N ARG A 37 -12.66 3.10 6.28
CA ARG A 37 -12.22 2.05 5.36
C ARG A 37 -12.40 2.47 3.91
N GLY A 38 -11.57 1.89 3.05
CA GLY A 38 -11.72 2.02 1.62
C GLY A 38 -11.44 0.70 0.94
N HIS A 39 -11.90 0.57 -0.29
CA HIS A 39 -11.63 -0.62 -1.10
C HIS A 39 -11.45 -0.23 -2.56
N GLY A 40 -10.72 -1.05 -3.28
CA GLY A 40 -10.46 -0.78 -4.67
C GLY A 40 -9.49 -1.77 -5.27
N SER A 41 -8.51 -1.26 -6.00
CA SER A 41 -7.53 -2.09 -6.69
C SER A 41 -6.14 -1.51 -6.50
N TRP A 42 -5.14 -2.37 -6.75
CA TRP A 42 -3.75 -1.96 -6.71
C TRP A 42 -3.01 -2.56 -7.89
N LYS A 43 -1.94 -1.90 -8.26
CA LYS A 43 -1.03 -2.49 -9.25
C LYS A 43 0.41 -2.07 -8.95
N LEU A 44 1.31 -2.88 -9.43
CA LEU A 44 2.74 -2.67 -9.31
C LEU A 44 3.31 -2.30 -10.68
N ARG A 45 4.07 -1.22 -10.72
CA ARG A 45 4.78 -0.81 -11.94
C ARG A 45 6.23 -0.51 -11.57
N GLY A 46 7.12 -1.45 -11.89
CA GLY A 46 8.50 -1.38 -11.42
C GLY A 46 8.53 -1.52 -9.90
N ASN A 47 8.97 -0.48 -9.20
CA ASN A 47 8.92 -0.43 -7.73
C ASN A 47 7.83 0.50 -7.21
N GLU A 48 6.98 1.02 -8.09
CA GLU A 48 5.85 1.87 -7.72
C GLU A 48 4.60 1.05 -7.45
N VAL A 49 3.97 1.31 -6.32
CA VAL A 49 2.69 0.70 -5.95
C VAL A 49 1.61 1.77 -6.07
N ILE A 50 0.62 1.48 -6.90
CA ILE A 50 -0.46 2.42 -7.19
C ILE A 50 -1.73 1.87 -6.59
N LEU A 51 -2.27 2.59 -5.60
CA LEU A 51 -3.51 2.25 -4.93
C LEU A 51 -4.62 3.15 -5.46
N THR A 52 -5.71 2.54 -5.91
CA THR A 52 -6.90 3.26 -6.36
C THR A 52 -8.07 2.74 -5.52
N TYR A 53 -8.74 3.62 -4.81
CA TYR A 53 -9.78 3.17 -3.89
C TYR A 53 -10.90 4.18 -3.75
N VAL A 54 -12.03 3.71 -3.22
CA VAL A 54 -13.16 4.53 -2.83
C VAL A 54 -13.34 4.36 -1.33
N GLN A 55 -13.41 5.47 -0.60
CA GLN A 55 -13.65 5.44 0.83
C GLN A 55 -15.12 5.11 1.08
N GLU A 56 -15.39 4.20 2.04
CA GLU A 56 -16.75 3.85 2.40
C GLU A 56 -17.52 5.09 2.85
N GLY A 57 -18.76 5.20 2.39
CA GLY A 57 -19.61 6.36 2.69
C GLY A 57 -19.44 7.51 1.71
N THR A 58 -18.53 7.39 0.75
CA THR A 58 -18.34 8.40 -0.30
C THR A 58 -18.35 7.72 -1.67
N ARG A 59 -18.41 8.54 -2.73
CA ARG A 59 -18.28 8.06 -4.11
C ARG A 59 -17.00 8.58 -4.74
N ASP A 60 -16.15 9.25 -3.96
CA ASP A 60 -14.92 9.86 -4.47
C ASP A 60 -13.84 8.81 -4.64
N ARG A 61 -13.23 8.78 -5.83
CA ARG A 61 -12.11 7.89 -6.11
C ARG A 61 -10.83 8.57 -5.66
N MET A 62 -10.06 7.84 -4.87
CA MET A 62 -8.81 8.33 -4.31
C MET A 62 -7.64 7.54 -4.89
N PHE A 63 -6.49 8.18 -4.93
CA PHE A 63 -5.24 7.56 -5.39
C PHE A 63 -4.18 7.76 -4.33
N TYR A 64 -3.35 6.75 -4.16
CA TYR A 64 -2.15 6.87 -3.34
C TYR A 64 -1.05 6.08 -4.02
N ILE A 65 0.08 6.74 -4.27
CA ILE A 65 1.21 6.13 -4.96
C ILE A 65 2.43 6.20 -4.05
N PHE A 66 3.07 5.07 -3.86
CA PHE A 66 4.34 5.04 -3.14
C PHE A 66 5.32 4.11 -3.87
N SER A 67 6.61 4.39 -3.71
CA SER A 67 7.64 3.51 -4.24
C SER A 67 8.26 2.69 -3.11
N VAL A 68 8.64 1.45 -3.41
CA VAL A 68 9.39 0.62 -2.48
C VAL A 68 10.85 0.97 -2.66
N GLU A 69 11.44 1.64 -1.66
CA GLU A 69 12.83 2.08 -1.72
C GLU A 69 13.79 0.98 -1.27
N GLU A 70 13.35 0.15 -0.35
CA GLU A 70 14.18 -0.92 0.19
C GLU A 70 13.32 -2.04 0.75
N ILE A 71 13.71 -3.28 0.48
CA ILE A 71 13.15 -4.45 1.17
C ILE A 71 14.11 -4.71 2.32
N VAL A 72 13.68 -4.37 3.54
CA VAL A 72 14.52 -4.52 4.74
C VAL A 72 14.62 -6.00 5.10
N ASP A 73 13.48 -6.69 5.12
CA ASP A 73 13.38 -8.13 5.30
C ASP A 73 12.03 -8.59 4.74
N GLU A 74 11.69 -9.87 4.90
CA GLU A 74 10.45 -10.42 4.33
C GLU A 74 9.17 -9.81 4.93
N ASN A 75 9.28 -9.11 6.07
CA ASN A 75 8.14 -8.53 6.77
C ASN A 75 8.19 -7.00 6.86
N THR A 76 9.20 -6.37 6.28
CA THR A 76 9.42 -4.93 6.44
C THR A 76 9.91 -4.31 5.15
N ILE A 77 9.24 -3.29 4.70
CA ILE A 77 9.68 -2.50 3.53
C ILE A 77 9.77 -1.03 3.90
N LYS A 78 10.68 -0.35 3.22
CA LYS A 78 10.84 1.10 3.32
C LYS A 78 10.23 1.70 2.07
N THR A 79 9.31 2.63 2.24
CA THR A 79 8.59 3.23 1.12
C THR A 79 8.76 4.73 1.11
N LYS A 80 8.49 5.33 -0.04
CA LYS A 80 8.51 6.78 -0.21
C LYS A 80 7.21 7.21 -0.87
N ASP A 81 6.50 8.11 -0.20
CA ASP A 81 5.27 8.70 -0.72
C ASP A 81 5.61 9.55 -1.95
N ALA A 82 4.91 9.33 -3.06
CA ALA A 82 5.19 10.03 -4.31
C ALA A 82 4.89 11.53 -4.26
N GLU A 83 3.93 11.95 -3.46
CA GLU A 83 3.56 13.36 -3.35
C GLU A 83 4.39 14.10 -2.29
N ALA A 84 4.48 13.53 -1.11
CA ALA A 84 5.11 14.19 0.04
C ALA A 84 6.62 13.96 0.12
N ASN A 85 7.18 13.06 -0.68
CA ASN A 85 8.58 12.65 -0.61
C ASN A 85 8.98 12.15 0.78
N LYS A 86 8.03 11.63 1.52
CA LYS A 86 8.23 11.18 2.89
C LYS A 86 8.54 9.70 2.90
N ILE A 87 9.60 9.34 3.64
CA ILE A 87 9.98 7.94 3.83
C ILE A 87 9.15 7.35 4.96
N GLU A 88 8.59 6.17 4.71
CA GLU A 88 7.75 5.46 5.67
C GLU A 88 8.15 4.00 5.75
N ILE A 89 7.80 3.36 6.85
CA ILE A 89 8.08 1.94 7.05
C ILE A 89 6.74 1.20 7.12
N LEU A 90 6.61 0.18 6.30
CA LEU A 90 5.46 -0.72 6.33
C LEU A 90 5.91 -2.08 6.85
N LYS A 91 5.13 -2.62 7.76
CA LYS A 91 5.39 -3.93 8.34
C LYS A 91 4.23 -4.87 8.07
N ARG A 92 4.55 -6.11 7.79
CA ARG A 92 3.56 -7.17 7.60
C ARG A 92 2.91 -7.50 8.96
N TYR A 93 1.64 -7.84 8.93
CA TYR A 93 0.95 -8.22 10.17
C TYR A 93 -0.08 -9.32 9.96
#